data_25ccad9e85ef4c7d2a25b4be5457dc20
#
_entry.id   25ccad9e85ef4c7d2a25b4be5457dc20
#
_cell.length_a   1.000
_cell.length_b   1.000
_cell.length_c   1.000
_cell.angle_alpha   90.00
_cell.angle_beta   90.00
_cell.angle_gamma   90.00
#
_symmetry.space_group_name_H-M   'P 1'
#
loop_
_entity.id
_entity.type
_entity.pdbx_description
1 polymer ?
#
loop_
_entity_poly.entity_id
_entity_poly.type
_entity_poly.pdbx_seq_one_letter_code
_entity_poly.pdbx_strand_id
1 'polypeptide(L)'
;MAGTAAAAPPRIVGGDLANGADWSFVSALETSYGSQFCGGSLVAPQWVLTAGHCRLYSPSAVRVVTGSADLNAPTGQVLKVDREVRHPLYRQPVAGAPRDDLMLVHLSTPSSAAIIPVATGEKAPPAGTLLHVAGWGSTSYSSANDSYGSGSSVLRQTAVRVKSGATCLGAYGANAFETQDMVCASLPGKDACAGDSGGPLVDGVGAAGLLVGVVSWGTGCALNRYPGVYSLTVHNRCWIESTINVPGAPAALATAQTDGAIGVDWSWTKPCSVAPDPTSFRIRVAETGQQFDVGGGVRHFDLTALANGVPLTISVTAFNSNGEGAPVTTVTTPAANPVTAQEAVWSAYRQATTTFVLAPHLGDLQWRVEYGVNLRFSATPWQTAPASATPEAIVVPVAGVTIDHDLQLRITTTDGTTNISTNHIQLTAPQPPVATSDARVSGLAAVGGTLRCALGRWSGTRPFVASRIWLRGGRKVPGAVDPTYVVRSADSGSTLTCRVTISGPGGIVNQTTPARAIGP
;
A
#
# COMPACT_ATOMS: atom_id res chain seq x y z
N MET A 1 -14.61 -55.95 -13.45
CA MET A 1 -14.24 -55.38 -12.13
C MET A 1 -13.24 -54.27 -12.38
N ALA A 2 -13.73 -53.02 -12.33
CA ALA A 2 -12.86 -51.86 -12.45
C ALA A 2 -12.23 -51.61 -11.07
N GLY A 3 -10.93 -51.82 -10.96
CA GLY A 3 -10.18 -51.51 -9.76
C GLY A 3 -10.20 -50.03 -9.50
N THR A 4 -10.78 -49.61 -8.37
CA THR A 4 -10.62 -48.25 -7.85
C THR A 4 -9.15 -48.05 -7.52
N ALA A 5 -8.47 -47.24 -8.30
CA ALA A 5 -7.14 -46.77 -7.94
C ALA A 5 -7.26 -46.08 -6.56
N ALA A 6 -6.63 -46.66 -5.54
CA ALA A 6 -6.52 -46.05 -4.24
C ALA A 6 -5.80 -44.71 -4.42
N ALA A 7 -6.44 -43.61 -4.03
CA ALA A 7 -5.80 -42.32 -4.00
C ALA A 7 -4.52 -42.42 -3.15
N ALA A 8 -3.38 -42.05 -3.72
CA ALA A 8 -2.13 -42.01 -2.98
C ALA A 8 -2.30 -41.14 -1.73
N PRO A 9 -1.79 -41.55 -0.55
CA PRO A 9 -1.99 -40.77 0.67
C PRO A 9 -1.40 -39.36 0.52
N PRO A 10 -2.06 -38.33 1.06
CA PRO A 10 -1.62 -36.94 1.00
C PRO A 10 -0.27 -36.74 1.71
N ARG A 11 0.59 -35.90 1.20
CA ARG A 11 1.99 -35.70 1.61
C ARG A 11 2.34 -34.19 1.61
N ILE A 12 3.14 -33.61 2.39
CA ILE A 12 3.16 -32.63 3.50
C ILE A 12 2.09 -33.19 4.41
N VAL A 13 2.20 -33.27 5.66
CA VAL A 13 1.15 -33.97 6.40
C VAL A 13 -0.22 -33.35 6.01
N GLY A 14 -1.06 -34.15 5.34
CA GLY A 14 -2.37 -33.71 4.82
C GLY A 14 -2.36 -32.75 3.61
N GLY A 15 -1.23 -32.61 2.89
CA GLY A 15 -1.13 -31.70 1.74
C GLY A 15 -1.35 -32.34 0.38
N ASP A 16 -1.56 -31.50 -0.64
CA ASP A 16 -1.75 -31.85 -2.04
C ASP A 16 -0.48 -31.54 -2.87
N LEU A 17 -0.42 -32.01 -4.12
CA LEU A 17 0.61 -31.58 -5.06
C LEU A 17 0.48 -30.07 -5.31
N ALA A 18 1.59 -29.35 -5.22
CA ALA A 18 1.65 -27.95 -5.54
C ALA A 18 1.74 -27.74 -7.06
N ASN A 19 1.06 -26.71 -7.59
CA ASN A 19 1.32 -26.26 -8.95
C ASN A 19 2.67 -25.54 -8.97
N GLY A 20 3.67 -26.10 -9.65
CA GLY A 20 5.02 -25.56 -9.67
C GLY A 20 5.13 -24.13 -10.23
N ALA A 21 4.21 -23.73 -11.12
CA ALA A 21 4.19 -22.36 -11.65
C ALA A 21 3.81 -21.34 -10.57
N ASP A 22 2.81 -21.65 -9.74
CA ASP A 22 2.36 -20.75 -8.66
C ASP A 22 3.42 -20.62 -7.56
N TRP A 23 4.18 -21.68 -7.31
CA TRP A 23 5.16 -21.79 -6.22
C TRP A 23 6.62 -21.73 -6.68
N SER A 24 6.91 -21.17 -7.85
CA SER A 24 8.26 -21.14 -8.42
C SER A 24 9.30 -20.39 -7.57
N PHE A 25 8.86 -19.50 -6.65
CA PHE A 25 9.72 -18.83 -5.68
C PHE A 25 10.19 -19.73 -4.54
N VAL A 26 9.53 -20.88 -4.32
CA VAL A 26 9.94 -21.83 -3.27
C VAL A 26 11.25 -22.46 -3.70
N SER A 27 12.21 -22.44 -2.79
CA SER A 27 13.58 -22.87 -3.04
C SER A 27 13.90 -24.07 -2.16
N ALA A 28 14.57 -25.07 -2.71
CA ALA A 28 15.12 -26.16 -1.91
C ALA A 28 16.60 -25.87 -1.58
N LEU A 29 16.94 -25.92 -0.30
CA LEU A 29 18.32 -25.90 0.15
C LEU A 29 18.82 -27.35 0.21
N GLU A 30 19.85 -27.64 -0.58
CA GLU A 30 20.44 -28.96 -0.70
C GLU A 30 21.92 -28.94 -0.29
N THR A 31 22.40 -30.04 0.19
CA THR A 31 23.85 -30.25 0.28
C THR A 31 24.47 -30.22 -1.11
N SER A 32 25.78 -30.06 -1.21
CA SER A 32 26.51 -30.13 -2.49
C SER A 32 26.30 -31.47 -3.23
N TYR A 33 25.87 -32.52 -2.54
CA TYR A 33 25.55 -33.86 -3.09
C TYR A 33 24.09 -34.01 -3.51
N GLY A 34 23.23 -32.99 -3.32
CA GLY A 34 21.84 -33.00 -3.76
C GLY A 34 20.84 -33.54 -2.74
N SER A 35 21.21 -33.66 -1.48
CA SER A 35 20.25 -34.00 -0.42
C SER A 35 19.59 -32.77 0.11
N GLN A 36 18.27 -32.62 -0.08
CA GLN A 36 17.47 -31.51 0.45
C GLN A 36 17.39 -31.65 1.97
N PHE A 37 17.64 -30.55 2.69
CA PHE A 37 17.59 -30.49 4.15
C PHE A 37 16.71 -29.35 4.68
N CYS A 38 16.51 -28.32 3.89
CA CYS A 38 15.66 -27.17 4.23
C CYS A 38 14.96 -26.62 2.98
N GLY A 39 13.91 -25.84 3.20
CA GLY A 39 13.27 -24.98 2.21
C GLY A 39 13.73 -23.53 2.32
N GLY A 40 13.24 -22.69 1.43
CA GLY A 40 13.46 -21.26 1.41
C GLY A 40 12.47 -20.54 0.50
N SER A 41 12.52 -19.22 0.49
CA SER A 41 11.73 -18.36 -0.38
C SER A 41 12.62 -17.36 -1.09
N LEU A 42 12.55 -17.29 -2.42
CA LEU A 42 13.25 -16.26 -3.20
C LEU A 42 12.59 -14.90 -2.95
N VAL A 43 13.30 -14.00 -2.26
CA VAL A 43 12.81 -12.66 -1.87
C VAL A 43 13.46 -11.53 -2.66
N ALA A 44 14.54 -11.83 -3.39
CA ALA A 44 15.17 -10.99 -4.40
C ALA A 44 15.92 -11.89 -5.39
N PRO A 45 16.34 -11.43 -6.59
CA PRO A 45 16.92 -12.29 -7.62
C PRO A 45 18.11 -13.14 -7.15
N GLN A 46 18.89 -12.64 -6.20
CA GLN A 46 20.05 -13.35 -5.62
C GLN A 46 19.89 -13.65 -4.13
N TRP A 47 18.68 -13.55 -3.55
CA TRP A 47 18.49 -13.76 -2.13
C TRP A 47 17.34 -14.70 -1.81
N VAL A 48 17.65 -15.76 -1.07
CA VAL A 48 16.69 -16.71 -0.51
C VAL A 48 16.59 -16.50 0.99
N LEU A 49 15.38 -16.26 1.49
CA LEU A 49 15.08 -16.25 2.92
C LEU A 49 14.76 -17.67 3.37
N THR A 50 15.40 -18.12 4.44
CA THR A 50 15.25 -19.43 5.07
C THR A 50 15.35 -19.33 6.59
N ALA A 51 15.29 -20.44 7.31
CA ALA A 51 15.46 -20.48 8.76
C ALA A 51 16.94 -20.38 9.19
N GLY A 52 17.21 -19.73 10.29
CA GLY A 52 18.57 -19.58 10.83
C GLY A 52 19.21 -20.89 11.28
N HIS A 53 18.40 -21.87 11.70
CA HIS A 53 18.89 -23.21 12.06
C HIS A 53 19.28 -24.06 10.84
N CYS A 54 18.89 -23.66 9.61
CA CYS A 54 19.27 -24.34 8.36
C CYS A 54 20.73 -24.10 7.95
N ARG A 55 21.48 -23.31 8.70
CA ARG A 55 22.88 -23.01 8.38
C ARG A 55 23.75 -24.25 8.41
N LEU A 56 24.53 -24.47 7.34
CA LEU A 56 25.65 -25.39 7.30
C LEU A 56 26.97 -24.68 7.65
N TYR A 57 28.02 -25.44 7.86
CA TYR A 57 29.34 -24.93 8.27
C TYR A 57 30.02 -24.03 7.19
N SER A 58 29.66 -24.21 5.90
CA SER A 58 30.23 -23.48 4.80
C SER A 58 29.16 -23.21 3.73
N PRO A 59 29.07 -21.98 3.19
CA PRO A 59 28.21 -21.67 2.07
C PRO A 59 28.45 -22.57 0.85
N SER A 60 29.69 -22.96 0.58
CA SER A 60 30.04 -23.87 -0.53
C SER A 60 29.53 -25.30 -0.38
N ALA A 61 29.08 -25.68 0.82
CA ALA A 61 28.43 -26.97 1.06
C ALA A 61 26.94 -26.97 0.72
N VAL A 62 26.39 -25.79 0.37
CA VAL A 62 24.97 -25.59 0.02
C VAL A 62 24.84 -25.29 -1.45
N ARG A 63 23.84 -25.89 -2.09
CA ARG A 63 23.29 -25.45 -3.37
C ARG A 63 21.79 -25.19 -3.22
N VAL A 64 21.25 -24.32 -4.06
CA VAL A 64 19.83 -23.94 -4.01
C VAL A 64 19.18 -24.29 -5.32
N VAL A 65 18.07 -25.04 -5.26
CA VAL A 65 17.22 -25.31 -6.43
C VAL A 65 16.05 -24.34 -6.39
N THR A 66 15.87 -23.55 -7.46
CA THR A 66 14.78 -22.58 -7.62
C THR A 66 13.97 -22.89 -8.88
N GLY A 67 12.66 -22.56 -8.87
CA GLY A 67 11.80 -22.71 -10.04
C GLY A 67 11.51 -24.16 -10.44
N SER A 68 11.68 -25.12 -9.55
CA SER A 68 11.42 -26.54 -9.81
C SER A 68 10.45 -27.12 -8.79
N ALA A 69 9.47 -27.86 -9.26
CA ALA A 69 8.57 -28.61 -8.39
C ALA A 69 9.10 -30.03 -8.08
N ASP A 70 9.93 -30.61 -8.94
CA ASP A 70 10.50 -31.95 -8.76
C ASP A 70 12.03 -31.85 -8.56
N LEU A 71 12.52 -32.29 -7.42
CA LEU A 71 13.95 -32.30 -7.07
C LEU A 71 14.73 -33.46 -7.71
N ASN A 72 14.06 -34.54 -8.13
CA ASN A 72 14.69 -35.64 -8.85
C ASN A 72 14.97 -35.30 -10.33
N ALA A 73 14.15 -34.41 -10.90
CA ALA A 73 14.29 -33.94 -12.27
C ALA A 73 14.07 -32.41 -12.32
N PRO A 74 14.97 -31.59 -11.76
CA PRO A 74 14.76 -30.16 -11.64
C PRO A 74 14.69 -29.50 -13.01
N THR A 75 13.56 -28.84 -13.27
CA THR A 75 13.29 -28.03 -14.47
C THR A 75 13.73 -26.58 -14.33
N GLY A 76 14.02 -26.16 -13.10
CA GLY A 76 14.49 -24.82 -12.75
C GLY A 76 16.01 -24.70 -12.73
N GLN A 77 16.53 -23.83 -11.87
CA GLN A 77 17.95 -23.54 -11.75
C GLN A 77 18.55 -24.18 -10.50
N VAL A 78 19.76 -24.71 -10.63
CA VAL A 78 20.60 -25.17 -9.50
C VAL A 78 21.72 -24.15 -9.32
N LEU A 79 21.66 -23.37 -8.23
CA LEU A 79 22.51 -22.20 -8.01
C LEU A 79 23.46 -22.42 -6.84
N LYS A 80 24.67 -21.87 -6.94
CA LYS A 80 25.66 -21.91 -5.86
C LYS A 80 25.41 -20.81 -4.86
N VAL A 81 25.74 -21.07 -3.61
CA VAL A 81 25.72 -20.11 -2.52
C VAL A 81 27.14 -19.57 -2.31
N ASP A 82 27.27 -18.26 -2.21
CA ASP A 82 28.54 -17.58 -1.92
C ASP A 82 28.57 -16.95 -0.53
N ARG A 83 27.39 -16.64 0.05
CA ARG A 83 27.28 -16.01 1.36
C ARG A 83 26.00 -16.40 2.09
N GLU A 84 26.10 -16.55 3.41
CA GLU A 84 24.98 -16.70 4.33
C GLU A 84 25.01 -15.59 5.37
N VAL A 85 23.86 -14.96 5.61
CA VAL A 85 23.69 -13.92 6.62
C VAL A 85 22.59 -14.37 7.57
N ARG A 86 22.99 -14.93 8.73
CA ARG A 86 22.05 -15.30 9.78
C ARG A 86 21.60 -14.05 10.53
N HIS A 87 20.34 -14.03 10.99
CA HIS A 87 19.84 -12.93 11.80
C HIS A 87 20.76 -12.65 13.00
N PRO A 88 21.13 -11.39 13.28
CA PRO A 88 22.14 -11.09 14.32
C PRO A 88 21.68 -11.47 15.74
N LEU A 89 20.38 -11.54 15.98
CA LEU A 89 19.79 -11.95 17.26
C LEU A 89 19.43 -13.45 17.30
N TYR A 90 19.73 -14.21 16.26
CA TYR A 90 19.47 -15.66 16.26
C TYR A 90 20.07 -16.32 17.50
N ARG A 91 19.25 -17.09 18.19
CA ARG A 91 19.65 -17.88 19.35
C ARG A 91 19.01 -19.25 19.27
N GLN A 92 19.81 -20.26 19.56
CA GLN A 92 19.32 -21.60 19.83
C GLN A 92 19.70 -21.97 21.24
N PRO A 93 18.78 -21.86 22.22
CA PRO A 93 19.05 -22.29 23.58
C PRO A 93 19.40 -23.80 23.61
N VAL A 94 20.25 -24.21 24.56
CA VAL A 94 20.66 -25.62 24.76
C VAL A 94 19.42 -26.50 25.03
N ALA A 95 18.39 -25.91 25.65
CA ALA A 95 17.07 -26.50 25.79
C ALA A 95 16.04 -25.45 25.44
N GLY A 96 15.39 -25.54 24.28
CA GLY A 96 14.36 -24.60 23.88
C GLY A 96 14.27 -24.37 22.37
N ALA A 97 13.26 -23.63 21.97
CA ALA A 97 12.99 -23.29 20.59
C ALA A 97 13.95 -22.21 20.07
N PRO A 98 14.33 -22.24 18.79
CA PRO A 98 15.14 -21.19 18.19
C PRO A 98 14.37 -19.86 18.20
N ARG A 99 15.09 -18.75 18.33
CA ARG A 99 14.57 -17.39 18.31
C ARG A 99 15.22 -16.58 17.21
N ASP A 100 14.50 -15.62 16.65
CA ASP A 100 14.96 -14.87 15.48
C ASP A 100 15.49 -15.83 14.40
N ASP A 101 14.72 -16.90 14.17
CA ASP A 101 15.14 -18.06 13.37
C ASP A 101 15.04 -17.76 11.87
N LEU A 102 15.86 -16.84 11.41
CA LEU A 102 15.94 -16.39 10.03
C LEU A 102 17.38 -16.34 9.52
N MET A 103 17.55 -16.61 8.25
CA MET A 103 18.81 -16.52 7.52
C MET A 103 18.55 -16.11 6.07
N LEU A 104 19.37 -15.24 5.53
CA LEU A 104 19.43 -14.90 4.12
C LEU A 104 20.62 -15.62 3.47
N VAL A 105 20.34 -16.29 2.37
CA VAL A 105 21.33 -17.00 1.54
C VAL A 105 21.50 -16.24 0.24
N HIS A 106 22.74 -15.81 -0.06
CA HIS A 106 23.07 -15.12 -1.29
C HIS A 106 23.51 -16.10 -2.37
N LEU A 107 22.88 -15.99 -3.53
CA LEU A 107 23.16 -16.81 -4.70
C LEU A 107 24.26 -16.15 -5.57
N SER A 108 25.24 -16.92 -5.99
CA SER A 108 26.36 -16.42 -6.83
C SER A 108 25.92 -15.87 -8.19
N THR A 109 24.74 -16.27 -8.67
CA THR A 109 24.10 -15.76 -9.89
C THR A 109 22.61 -15.58 -9.65
N PRO A 110 21.96 -14.58 -10.31
CA PRO A 110 20.54 -14.35 -10.12
C PRO A 110 19.67 -15.50 -10.61
N SER A 111 18.61 -15.80 -9.86
CA SER A 111 17.54 -16.71 -10.26
C SER A 111 16.56 -16.00 -11.20
N SER A 112 16.03 -16.74 -12.18
CA SER A 112 14.92 -16.31 -13.03
C SER A 112 13.55 -16.75 -12.51
N ALA A 113 13.48 -17.45 -11.36
CA ALA A 113 12.23 -17.84 -10.73
C ALA A 113 11.49 -16.62 -10.18
N ALA A 114 10.19 -16.75 -9.93
CA ALA A 114 9.40 -15.67 -9.33
C ALA A 114 9.96 -15.28 -7.95
N ILE A 115 9.73 -14.04 -7.57
CA ILE A 115 10.07 -13.48 -6.26
C ILE A 115 8.78 -13.32 -5.47
N ILE A 116 8.77 -13.73 -4.20
CA ILE A 116 7.64 -13.47 -3.31
C ILE A 116 7.87 -12.20 -2.48
N PRO A 117 6.92 -11.24 -2.46
CA PRO A 117 7.03 -10.08 -1.61
C PRO A 117 6.91 -10.44 -0.12
N VAL A 118 7.79 -9.86 0.69
CA VAL A 118 7.69 -9.92 2.16
C VAL A 118 6.53 -9.03 2.62
N ALA A 119 5.69 -9.55 3.52
CA ALA A 119 4.53 -8.82 4.03
C ALA A 119 4.91 -7.46 4.66
N THR A 120 4.09 -6.46 4.39
CA THR A 120 4.36 -5.05 4.77
C THR A 120 3.71 -4.62 6.09
N GLY A 121 2.88 -5.46 6.72
CA GLY A 121 2.23 -5.18 8.00
C GLY A 121 3.22 -5.10 9.17
N GLU A 122 2.78 -4.50 10.28
CA GLU A 122 3.56 -4.44 11.52
C GLU A 122 3.22 -5.56 12.50
N LYS A 123 2.21 -6.36 12.22
CA LYS A 123 1.66 -7.38 13.11
C LYS A 123 1.53 -8.73 12.42
N ALA A 124 1.59 -9.78 13.22
CA ALA A 124 1.23 -11.12 12.78
C ALA A 124 -0.20 -11.16 12.21
N PRO A 125 -0.47 -12.02 11.22
CA PRO A 125 -1.83 -12.25 10.73
C PRO A 125 -2.79 -12.59 11.89
N PRO A 126 -4.03 -12.06 11.89
CA PRO A 126 -5.00 -12.34 12.94
C PRO A 126 -5.27 -13.84 13.14
N ALA A 127 -5.61 -14.24 14.36
CA ALA A 127 -6.07 -15.61 14.62
C ALA A 127 -7.29 -15.93 13.74
N GLY A 128 -7.29 -17.12 13.15
CA GLY A 128 -8.31 -17.55 12.19
C GLY A 128 -7.95 -17.31 10.73
N THR A 129 -6.93 -16.52 10.40
CA THR A 129 -6.45 -16.33 9.02
C THR A 129 -6.01 -17.67 8.43
N LEU A 130 -6.43 -17.95 7.20
CA LEU A 130 -6.01 -19.12 6.44
C LEU A 130 -4.75 -18.74 5.66
N LEU A 131 -3.66 -19.46 5.91
CA LEU A 131 -2.36 -19.31 5.28
C LEU A 131 -1.97 -20.61 4.57
N HIS A 132 -0.97 -20.53 3.69
CA HIS A 132 -0.49 -21.68 2.93
C HIS A 132 0.99 -21.93 3.17
N VAL A 133 1.37 -23.19 3.21
CA VAL A 133 2.77 -23.64 3.28
C VAL A 133 3.07 -24.57 2.11
N ALA A 134 4.30 -24.52 1.62
CA ALA A 134 4.78 -25.42 0.57
C ALA A 134 6.21 -25.87 0.84
N GLY A 135 6.51 -27.14 0.47
CA GLY A 135 7.83 -27.73 0.65
C GLY A 135 7.92 -29.20 0.24
N TRP A 136 9.07 -29.81 0.51
CA TRP A 136 9.40 -31.19 0.18
C TRP A 136 9.62 -32.07 1.42
N GLY A 137 9.24 -31.58 2.59
CA GLY A 137 9.44 -32.25 3.87
C GLY A 137 8.67 -33.55 4.05
N SER A 138 8.79 -34.10 5.23
CA SER A 138 8.17 -35.37 5.63
C SER A 138 6.65 -35.34 5.47
N THR A 139 6.15 -36.44 5.00
CA THR A 139 4.75 -36.59 4.57
C THR A 139 3.88 -37.28 5.62
N SER A 140 4.49 -37.75 6.70
CA SER A 140 3.81 -38.33 7.85
C SER A 140 4.65 -38.22 9.12
N TYR A 141 3.98 -38.25 10.24
CA TYR A 141 4.58 -38.29 11.57
C TYR A 141 3.83 -39.31 12.42
N SER A 142 4.59 -40.13 13.18
CA SER A 142 4.06 -41.09 14.14
C SER A 142 4.39 -40.66 15.57
N SER A 143 3.39 -40.24 16.31
CA SER A 143 3.57 -39.90 17.74
C SER A 143 3.83 -41.08 18.64
N ALA A 144 3.59 -42.32 18.15
CA ALA A 144 3.81 -43.53 18.93
C ALA A 144 5.30 -43.86 19.14
N ASN A 145 6.15 -43.47 18.21
CA ASN A 145 7.59 -43.74 18.23
C ASN A 145 8.44 -42.50 17.87
N ASP A 146 7.82 -41.30 17.87
CA ASP A 146 8.46 -40.03 17.54
C ASP A 146 9.27 -40.10 16.22
N SER A 147 8.65 -40.66 15.18
CA SER A 147 9.32 -40.86 13.89
C SER A 147 8.66 -40.12 12.76
N TYR A 148 9.49 -39.59 11.87
CA TYR A 148 9.11 -38.89 10.67
C TYR A 148 9.18 -39.81 9.45
N GLY A 149 8.18 -39.72 8.58
CA GLY A 149 8.21 -40.41 7.30
C GLY A 149 9.19 -39.81 6.32
N SER A 150 9.27 -40.37 5.12
CA SER A 150 10.13 -39.86 4.06
C SER A 150 9.65 -38.48 3.57
N GLY A 151 10.59 -37.63 3.16
CA GLY A 151 10.30 -36.41 2.41
C GLY A 151 9.71 -36.72 1.03
N SER A 152 9.22 -35.70 0.35
CA SER A 152 8.73 -35.74 -1.03
C SER A 152 9.79 -35.21 -1.98
N SER A 153 9.99 -35.87 -3.13
CA SER A 153 10.78 -35.29 -4.21
C SER A 153 9.98 -34.21 -4.99
N VAL A 154 8.64 -34.26 -4.91
CA VAL A 154 7.75 -33.36 -5.60
C VAL A 154 7.18 -32.35 -4.61
N LEU A 155 7.18 -31.06 -4.99
CA LEU A 155 6.67 -29.96 -4.17
C LEU A 155 5.21 -30.18 -3.79
N ARG A 156 4.91 -29.93 -2.53
CA ARG A 156 3.58 -30.06 -1.96
C ARG A 156 3.17 -28.79 -1.26
N GLN A 157 1.87 -28.62 -1.07
CA GLN A 157 1.27 -27.47 -0.38
C GLN A 157 0.17 -27.93 0.55
N THR A 158 -0.08 -27.17 1.60
CA THR A 158 -1.28 -27.31 2.44
C THR A 158 -1.69 -25.98 3.02
N ALA A 159 -2.96 -25.89 3.41
CA ALA A 159 -3.45 -24.75 4.17
C ALA A 159 -3.30 -24.99 5.67
N VAL A 160 -2.95 -23.94 6.41
CA VAL A 160 -2.91 -23.91 7.87
C VAL A 160 -3.65 -22.69 8.38
N ARG A 161 -4.17 -22.74 9.60
CA ARG A 161 -4.93 -21.63 10.18
C ARG A 161 -4.20 -21.09 11.40
N VAL A 162 -3.99 -19.77 11.39
CA VAL A 162 -3.35 -19.05 12.51
C VAL A 162 -4.11 -19.27 13.80
N LYS A 163 -3.41 -19.64 14.86
CA LYS A 163 -3.93 -19.77 16.21
C LYS A 163 -3.74 -18.46 16.98
N SER A 164 -4.51 -18.26 18.05
CA SER A 164 -4.28 -17.12 18.93
C SER A 164 -2.94 -17.25 19.67
N GLY A 165 -2.30 -16.12 19.98
CA GLY A 165 -1.08 -16.12 20.82
C GLY A 165 -1.27 -16.85 22.15
N ALA A 166 -2.45 -16.74 22.75
CA ALA A 166 -2.79 -17.49 23.96
C ALA A 166 -2.80 -19.02 23.74
N THR A 167 -3.31 -19.47 22.60
CA THR A 167 -3.25 -20.91 22.22
C THR A 167 -1.81 -21.38 22.04
N CYS A 168 -0.98 -20.60 21.34
CA CYS A 168 0.43 -20.93 21.13
C CYS A 168 1.22 -20.96 22.46
N LEU A 169 1.01 -19.97 23.31
CA LEU A 169 1.59 -19.92 24.68
C LEU A 169 1.12 -21.09 25.55
N GLY A 170 -0.16 -21.47 25.46
CA GLY A 170 -0.70 -22.63 26.16
C GLY A 170 -0.11 -23.96 25.69
N ALA A 171 0.25 -24.07 24.40
CA ALA A 171 0.88 -25.26 23.84
C ALA A 171 2.36 -25.40 24.25
N TYR A 172 3.11 -24.28 24.20
CA TYR A 172 4.57 -24.30 24.26
C TYR A 172 5.18 -23.61 25.48
N GLY A 173 4.42 -22.74 26.16
CA GLY A 173 4.90 -21.91 27.27
C GLY A 173 5.70 -20.69 26.81
N ALA A 174 5.80 -19.67 27.66
CA ALA A 174 6.46 -18.40 27.37
C ALA A 174 7.98 -18.51 27.20
N ASN A 175 8.58 -19.60 27.67
CA ASN A 175 10.02 -19.83 27.48
C ASN A 175 10.37 -20.35 26.08
N ALA A 176 9.40 -20.90 25.35
CA ALA A 176 9.61 -21.44 24.01
C ALA A 176 8.96 -20.61 22.91
N PHE A 177 7.84 -19.94 23.18
CA PHE A 177 7.07 -19.19 22.19
C PHE A 177 7.03 -17.69 22.53
N GLU A 178 7.41 -16.84 21.58
CA GLU A 178 7.34 -15.35 21.67
C GLU A 178 6.36 -14.81 20.63
N THR A 179 5.32 -14.12 21.08
CA THR A 179 4.26 -13.59 20.21
C THR A 179 4.72 -12.44 19.31
N GLN A 180 5.87 -11.82 19.57
CA GLN A 180 6.42 -10.74 18.75
C GLN A 180 7.19 -11.28 17.53
N ASP A 181 7.90 -12.38 17.70
CA ASP A 181 8.77 -12.98 16.68
C ASP A 181 8.14 -14.21 15.99
N MET A 182 7.12 -14.80 16.61
CA MET A 182 6.56 -16.09 16.19
C MET A 182 5.05 -16.04 16.00
N VAL A 183 4.59 -16.85 15.05
CA VAL A 183 3.18 -17.24 14.91
C VAL A 183 3.06 -18.74 14.89
N CYS A 184 2.00 -19.30 15.47
CA CYS A 184 1.71 -20.72 15.31
C CYS A 184 0.44 -20.95 14.51
N ALA A 185 0.46 -21.94 13.62
CA ALA A 185 -0.66 -22.28 12.76
C ALA A 185 -0.76 -23.78 12.52
N SER A 186 -1.97 -24.30 12.42
CA SER A 186 -2.27 -25.68 12.02
C SER A 186 -3.74 -25.84 11.63
N LEU A 187 -4.05 -26.88 10.89
CA LEU A 187 -5.40 -27.45 10.74
C LEU A 187 -5.38 -28.92 11.14
N PRO A 188 -6.50 -29.54 11.53
CA PRO A 188 -6.53 -30.95 11.86
C PRO A 188 -5.94 -31.80 10.72
N GLY A 189 -4.91 -32.58 11.02
CA GLY A 189 -4.23 -33.46 10.06
C GLY A 189 -3.39 -32.71 8.99
N LYS A 190 -3.14 -31.40 9.15
CA LYS A 190 -2.38 -30.59 8.18
C LYS A 190 -1.33 -29.75 8.89
N ASP A 191 -0.07 -29.88 8.46
CA ASP A 191 1.07 -29.15 9.04
C ASP A 191 2.30 -29.19 8.12
N ALA A 192 3.23 -28.25 8.33
CA ALA A 192 4.62 -28.40 7.91
C ALA A 192 5.31 -29.48 8.75
N CYS A 193 6.35 -30.12 8.22
CA CYS A 193 7.03 -31.19 8.92
C CYS A 193 8.56 -31.16 8.71
N ALA A 194 9.28 -32.12 9.22
CA ALA A 194 10.74 -32.23 9.08
C ALA A 194 11.16 -32.14 7.61
N GLY A 195 12.07 -31.25 7.27
CA GLY A 195 12.49 -30.94 5.90
C GLY A 195 11.76 -29.74 5.25
N ASP A 196 10.61 -29.27 5.80
CA ASP A 196 9.97 -28.04 5.38
C ASP A 196 10.58 -26.79 6.06
N SER A 197 11.45 -26.98 7.05
CA SER A 197 12.20 -25.90 7.73
C SER A 197 12.75 -24.87 6.76
N GLY A 198 12.54 -23.59 7.03
CA GLY A 198 12.96 -22.51 6.14
C GLY A 198 11.99 -22.20 5.00
N GLY A 199 11.03 -23.09 4.71
CA GLY A 199 10.00 -22.91 3.69
C GLY A 199 9.00 -21.79 4.03
N PRO A 200 8.18 -21.36 3.06
CA PRO A 200 7.29 -20.21 3.18
C PRO A 200 6.03 -20.51 3.99
N LEU A 201 5.58 -19.50 4.76
CA LEU A 201 4.21 -19.32 5.21
C LEU A 201 3.64 -18.11 4.47
N VAL A 202 2.59 -18.31 3.66
CA VAL A 202 2.08 -17.32 2.68
C VAL A 202 0.64 -16.94 3.00
N ASP A 203 0.36 -15.63 2.98
CA ASP A 203 -0.99 -15.09 2.94
C ASP A 203 -1.39 -14.94 1.46
N GLY A 204 -2.37 -15.74 1.03
CA GLY A 204 -2.70 -15.97 -0.37
C GLY A 204 -2.14 -17.29 -0.89
N VAL A 205 -2.08 -17.45 -2.21
CA VAL A 205 -1.57 -18.66 -2.88
C VAL A 205 -0.50 -18.27 -3.89
N GLY A 206 0.62 -18.96 -3.84
CA GLY A 206 1.70 -18.76 -4.81
C GLY A 206 2.41 -17.41 -4.69
N ALA A 207 3.11 -17.01 -5.75
CA ALA A 207 3.89 -15.77 -5.80
C ALA A 207 3.04 -14.48 -5.80
N ALA A 208 1.73 -14.58 -6.01
CA ALA A 208 0.79 -13.47 -5.86
C ALA A 208 0.44 -13.17 -4.39
N GLY A 209 0.80 -14.06 -3.47
CA GLY A 209 0.63 -13.89 -2.03
C GLY A 209 1.74 -13.06 -1.39
N LEU A 210 1.68 -12.96 -0.07
CA LEU A 210 2.68 -12.26 0.76
C LEU A 210 3.37 -13.27 1.69
N LEU A 211 4.69 -13.20 1.77
CA LEU A 211 5.46 -14.02 2.71
C LEU A 211 5.33 -13.44 4.12
N VAL A 212 4.57 -14.10 4.98
CA VAL A 212 4.30 -13.65 6.36
C VAL A 212 5.15 -14.37 7.41
N GLY A 213 5.74 -15.51 7.05
CA GLY A 213 6.58 -16.27 7.97
C GLY A 213 7.42 -17.33 7.27
N VAL A 214 8.31 -17.92 8.06
CA VAL A 214 9.25 -19.00 7.68
C VAL A 214 9.07 -20.18 8.60
N VAL A 215 8.93 -21.39 8.06
CA VAL A 215 8.81 -22.62 8.85
C VAL A 215 10.01 -22.75 9.77
N SER A 216 9.78 -22.84 11.08
CA SER A 216 10.84 -22.84 12.09
C SER A 216 10.88 -24.13 12.90
N TRP A 217 9.91 -24.40 13.76
CA TRP A 217 9.93 -25.54 14.65
C TRP A 217 8.52 -26.01 15.06
N GLY A 218 8.46 -27.11 15.79
CA GLY A 218 7.23 -27.67 16.36
C GLY A 218 7.52 -28.94 17.15
N THR A 219 6.50 -29.45 17.83
CA THR A 219 6.55 -30.76 18.51
C THR A 219 5.78 -31.78 17.67
N GLY A 220 6.47 -32.65 16.96
CA GLY A 220 5.87 -33.54 15.95
C GLY A 220 5.27 -32.75 14.78
N CYS A 221 4.35 -33.35 14.02
CA CYS A 221 3.66 -32.71 12.92
C CYS A 221 2.18 -33.05 12.93
N ALA A 222 1.32 -32.10 12.61
CA ALA A 222 -0.14 -32.22 12.56
C ALA A 222 -0.79 -32.68 13.88
N LEU A 223 -0.15 -32.45 15.00
CA LEU A 223 -0.69 -32.75 16.32
C LEU A 223 -1.65 -31.62 16.75
N ASN A 224 -2.89 -31.95 17.09
CA ASN A 224 -3.91 -30.94 17.47
C ASN A 224 -3.47 -30.04 18.63
N ARG A 225 -2.63 -30.55 19.54
CA ARG A 225 -2.15 -29.82 20.72
C ARG A 225 -0.97 -28.91 20.43
N TYR A 226 -0.16 -29.23 19.42
CA TYR A 226 1.11 -28.58 19.12
C TYR A 226 1.11 -28.06 17.68
N PRO A 227 0.56 -26.84 17.42
CA PRO A 227 0.59 -26.24 16.09
C PRO A 227 2.02 -25.94 15.63
N GLY A 228 2.33 -26.09 14.34
CA GLY A 228 3.60 -25.67 13.79
C GLY A 228 3.90 -24.19 14.08
N VAL A 229 5.17 -23.87 14.32
CA VAL A 229 5.64 -22.52 14.67
C VAL A 229 6.49 -21.96 13.53
N TYR A 230 6.26 -20.70 13.23
CA TYR A 230 6.87 -19.96 12.12
C TYR A 230 7.48 -18.67 12.64
N SER A 231 8.70 -18.34 12.18
CA SER A 231 9.32 -17.02 12.42
C SER A 231 8.66 -15.97 11.57
N LEU A 232 8.22 -14.86 12.17
CA LEU A 232 7.52 -13.78 11.49
C LEU A 232 8.46 -12.92 10.64
N THR A 233 8.12 -12.74 9.38
CA THR A 233 8.87 -11.85 8.48
C THR A 233 8.59 -10.39 8.73
N VAL A 234 7.35 -10.04 9.11
CA VAL A 234 6.94 -8.65 9.36
C VAL A 234 7.75 -7.98 10.46
N HIS A 235 8.05 -8.70 11.54
CA HIS A 235 8.89 -8.21 12.64
C HIS A 235 10.34 -7.98 12.19
N ASN A 236 10.83 -8.81 11.28
CA ASN A 236 12.22 -8.85 10.83
C ASN A 236 12.43 -8.14 9.47
N ARG A 237 11.42 -7.48 8.95
CA ARG A 237 11.42 -6.87 7.61
C ARG A 237 12.58 -5.87 7.44
N CYS A 238 12.86 -5.06 8.45
CA CYS A 238 13.96 -4.11 8.40
C CYS A 238 15.31 -4.80 8.16
N TRP A 239 15.59 -5.87 8.91
CA TRP A 239 16.81 -6.65 8.74
C TRP A 239 16.86 -7.32 7.36
N ILE A 240 15.75 -7.90 6.90
CA ILE A 240 15.66 -8.53 5.59
C ILE A 240 16.00 -7.50 4.50
N GLU A 241 15.27 -6.39 4.41
CA GLU A 241 15.44 -5.39 3.36
C GLU A 241 16.79 -4.68 3.41
N SER A 242 17.32 -4.38 4.62
CA SER A 242 18.65 -3.77 4.73
C SER A 242 19.78 -4.73 4.35
N THR A 243 19.59 -6.04 4.56
CA THR A 243 20.59 -7.06 4.20
C THR A 243 20.62 -7.32 2.70
N ILE A 244 19.44 -7.46 2.06
CA ILE A 244 19.35 -7.65 0.61
C ILE A 244 19.72 -6.37 -0.15
N ASN A 245 19.62 -5.22 0.50
CA ASN A 245 19.95 -3.88 -0.03
C ASN A 245 19.22 -3.53 -1.33
N VAL A 246 18.03 -4.07 -1.52
CA VAL A 246 17.05 -3.63 -2.55
C VAL A 246 15.81 -3.13 -1.84
N PRO A 247 15.03 -2.19 -2.45
CA PRO A 247 13.82 -1.69 -1.80
C PRO A 247 12.80 -2.80 -1.59
N GLY A 248 12.05 -2.73 -0.50
CA GLY A 248 10.93 -3.64 -0.26
C GLY A 248 9.80 -3.45 -1.27
N ALA A 249 8.89 -4.41 -1.32
CA ALA A 249 7.73 -4.36 -2.20
C ALA A 249 6.89 -3.10 -1.92
N PRO A 250 6.29 -2.49 -2.97
CA PRO A 250 5.23 -1.50 -2.78
C PRO A 250 4.07 -2.07 -1.97
N ALA A 251 3.28 -1.20 -1.35
CA ALA A 251 2.09 -1.58 -0.61
C ALA A 251 0.85 -0.88 -1.20
N ALA A 252 -0.33 -1.36 -0.83
CA ALA A 252 -1.62 -0.77 -1.20
C ALA A 252 -1.77 -0.52 -2.71
N LEU A 253 -1.38 -1.51 -3.54
CA LEU A 253 -1.63 -1.44 -4.99
C LEU A 253 -3.14 -1.38 -5.25
N ALA A 254 -3.58 -0.28 -5.85
CA ALA A 254 -4.96 -0.04 -6.24
C ALA A 254 -5.03 0.34 -7.71
N THR A 255 -6.12 0.00 -8.35
CA THR A 255 -6.37 0.36 -9.75
C THR A 255 -7.71 1.04 -9.91
N ALA A 256 -7.74 2.05 -10.77
CA ALA A 256 -8.94 2.76 -11.18
C ALA A 256 -9.16 2.53 -12.68
N GLN A 257 -10.29 1.94 -13.02
CA GLN A 257 -10.64 1.61 -14.41
C GLN A 257 -11.23 2.84 -15.09
N THR A 258 -10.79 3.12 -16.32
CA THR A 258 -11.36 4.15 -17.18
C THR A 258 -11.49 3.63 -18.61
N ASP A 259 -12.13 4.40 -19.49
CA ASP A 259 -12.29 4.05 -20.90
C ASP A 259 -10.92 3.93 -21.59
N GLY A 260 -10.55 2.73 -21.97
CA GLY A 260 -9.27 2.42 -22.59
C GLY A 260 -8.04 2.69 -21.71
N ALA A 261 -8.22 2.85 -20.37
CA ALA A 261 -7.10 3.14 -19.49
C ALA A 261 -7.29 2.57 -18.07
N ILE A 262 -6.19 2.47 -17.34
CA ILE A 262 -6.15 2.07 -15.93
C ILE A 262 -5.22 3.03 -15.19
N GLY A 263 -5.74 3.78 -14.22
CA GLY A 263 -4.94 4.46 -13.22
C GLY A 263 -4.41 3.45 -12.22
N VAL A 264 -3.11 3.46 -11.98
CA VAL A 264 -2.41 2.57 -11.05
C VAL A 264 -1.86 3.40 -9.91
N ASP A 265 -2.34 3.15 -8.70
CA ASP A 265 -1.91 3.82 -7.48
C ASP A 265 -1.19 2.84 -6.56
N TRP A 266 -0.10 3.26 -5.97
CA TRP A 266 0.61 2.46 -4.96
C TRP A 266 1.17 3.33 -3.84
N SER A 267 1.39 2.71 -2.70
CA SER A 267 2.15 3.32 -1.62
C SER A 267 3.49 2.60 -1.43
N TRP A 268 4.42 3.28 -0.81
CA TRP A 268 5.64 2.67 -0.33
C TRP A 268 6.05 3.37 0.97
N THR A 269 6.35 2.58 1.96
CA THR A 269 6.81 3.07 3.26
C THR A 269 8.12 2.40 3.62
N LYS A 270 9.07 3.19 4.05
CA LYS A 270 10.35 2.70 4.54
C LYS A 270 10.12 1.88 5.81
N PRO A 271 10.52 0.61 5.86
CA PRO A 271 10.27 -0.24 7.04
C PRO A 271 11.09 0.20 8.25
N CYS A 272 12.25 0.84 8.03
CA CYS A 272 13.09 1.44 9.06
C CYS A 272 14.11 2.39 8.44
N SER A 273 14.82 3.16 9.28
CA SER A 273 15.75 4.20 8.83
C SER A 273 16.91 3.69 7.97
N VAL A 274 17.31 2.42 8.15
CA VAL A 274 18.45 1.80 7.42
C VAL A 274 18.04 1.01 6.17
N ALA A 275 16.73 0.79 5.96
CA ALA A 275 16.26 0.14 4.74
C ALA A 275 16.51 1.03 3.51
N PRO A 276 16.81 0.46 2.33
CA PRO A 276 17.11 1.23 1.13
C PRO A 276 15.85 1.91 0.58
N ASP A 277 16.03 3.13 0.08
CA ASP A 277 14.97 3.85 -0.64
C ASP A 277 14.93 3.41 -2.11
N PRO A 278 13.74 3.38 -2.75
CA PRO A 278 13.64 3.20 -4.18
C PRO A 278 14.13 4.45 -4.91
N THR A 279 14.94 4.27 -5.93
CA THR A 279 15.26 5.34 -6.88
C THR A 279 14.19 5.46 -7.96
N SER A 280 13.46 4.36 -8.20
CA SER A 280 12.44 4.27 -9.24
C SER A 280 11.41 3.18 -8.92
N PHE A 281 10.25 3.27 -9.60
CA PHE A 281 9.26 2.19 -9.63
C PHE A 281 9.07 1.75 -11.08
N ARG A 282 8.84 0.46 -11.27
CA ARG A 282 8.58 -0.16 -12.57
C ARG A 282 7.19 -0.73 -12.60
N ILE A 283 6.38 -0.28 -13.55
CA ILE A 283 5.04 -0.77 -13.83
C ILE A 283 5.14 -1.71 -15.04
N ARG A 284 4.61 -2.93 -14.93
CA ARG A 284 4.55 -3.90 -16.02
C ARG A 284 3.12 -4.38 -16.23
N VAL A 285 2.76 -4.59 -17.50
CA VAL A 285 1.50 -5.24 -17.93
C VAL A 285 1.87 -6.55 -18.59
N ALA A 286 1.53 -7.67 -17.95
CA ALA A 286 2.02 -8.98 -18.37
C ALA A 286 1.54 -9.37 -19.78
N GLU A 287 0.26 -9.15 -20.09
CA GLU A 287 -0.39 -9.57 -21.35
C GLU A 287 0.10 -8.77 -22.56
N THR A 288 0.49 -7.50 -22.37
CA THR A 288 0.97 -6.63 -23.46
C THR A 288 2.49 -6.54 -23.54
N GLY A 289 3.19 -6.96 -22.47
CA GLY A 289 4.64 -6.79 -22.32
C GLY A 289 5.07 -5.33 -22.12
N GLN A 290 4.14 -4.40 -21.95
CA GLN A 290 4.44 -3.00 -21.68
C GLN A 290 5.16 -2.85 -20.34
N GLN A 291 6.15 -1.95 -20.29
CA GLN A 291 6.91 -1.62 -19.10
C GLN A 291 7.18 -0.12 -19.05
N PHE A 292 7.01 0.46 -17.86
CA PHE A 292 7.23 1.88 -17.62
C PHE A 292 8.04 2.06 -16.35
N ASP A 293 9.07 2.89 -16.38
CA ASP A 293 9.90 3.24 -15.23
C ASP A 293 9.61 4.70 -14.84
N VAL A 294 9.28 4.92 -13.57
CA VAL A 294 8.97 6.24 -13.00
C VAL A 294 9.86 6.51 -11.79
N GLY A 295 10.09 7.79 -11.47
CA GLY A 295 10.96 8.19 -10.35
C GLY A 295 10.48 7.70 -8.99
N GLY A 296 11.39 7.53 -8.03
CA GLY A 296 11.12 6.99 -6.69
C GLY A 296 10.11 7.77 -5.84
N GLY A 297 9.81 9.01 -6.19
CA GLY A 297 8.75 9.82 -5.56
C GLY A 297 7.34 9.64 -6.15
N VAL A 298 7.22 8.99 -7.31
CA VAL A 298 5.93 8.79 -8.01
C VAL A 298 5.11 7.72 -7.31
N ARG A 299 3.80 7.92 -7.22
CA ARG A 299 2.85 6.99 -6.57
C ARG A 299 1.61 6.72 -7.41
N HIS A 300 1.55 7.27 -8.62
CA HIS A 300 0.47 7.10 -9.56
C HIS A 300 1.00 7.03 -10.98
N PHE A 301 0.39 6.20 -11.81
CA PHE A 301 0.70 6.11 -13.24
C PHE A 301 -0.54 5.69 -14.03
N ASP A 302 -0.82 6.38 -15.14
CA ASP A 302 -1.92 6.04 -16.05
C ASP A 302 -1.42 5.16 -17.20
N LEU A 303 -1.90 3.93 -17.24
CA LEU A 303 -1.78 3.05 -18.39
C LEU A 303 -2.90 3.40 -19.38
N THR A 304 -2.54 3.77 -20.60
CA THR A 304 -3.49 4.23 -21.64
C THR A 304 -3.44 3.34 -22.88
N ALA A 305 -4.38 3.56 -23.80
CA ALA A 305 -4.52 2.79 -25.04
C ALA A 305 -4.72 1.28 -24.80
N LEU A 306 -5.48 0.93 -23.78
CA LEU A 306 -5.82 -0.44 -23.42
C LEU A 306 -7.16 -0.85 -24.05
N ALA A 307 -7.32 -2.14 -24.35
CA ALA A 307 -8.57 -2.68 -24.83
C ALA A 307 -9.56 -2.87 -23.67
N ASN A 308 -10.75 -2.28 -23.78
CA ASN A 308 -11.82 -2.50 -22.81
C ASN A 308 -12.27 -3.97 -22.78
N GLY A 309 -12.61 -4.46 -21.60
CA GLY A 309 -13.12 -5.82 -21.39
C GLY A 309 -12.04 -6.92 -21.38
N VAL A 310 -10.77 -6.58 -21.54
CA VAL A 310 -9.66 -7.55 -21.48
C VAL A 310 -8.99 -7.48 -20.10
N PRO A 311 -9.02 -8.57 -19.30
CA PRO A 311 -8.31 -8.62 -18.03
C PRO A 311 -6.79 -8.45 -18.22
N LEU A 312 -6.18 -7.61 -17.41
CA LEU A 312 -4.75 -7.33 -17.44
C LEU A 312 -4.14 -7.53 -16.06
N THR A 313 -2.99 -8.20 -16.03
CA THR A 313 -2.16 -8.37 -14.83
C THR A 313 -1.14 -7.24 -14.76
N ILE A 314 -1.31 -6.37 -13.77
CA ILE A 314 -0.42 -5.22 -13.54
C ILE A 314 0.46 -5.51 -12.35
N SER A 315 1.76 -5.28 -12.49
CA SER A 315 2.72 -5.36 -11.39
C SER A 315 3.45 -4.03 -11.20
N VAL A 316 3.73 -3.69 -9.94
CA VAL A 316 4.57 -2.55 -9.56
C VAL A 316 5.72 -3.06 -8.72
N THR A 317 6.95 -2.71 -9.10
CA THR A 317 8.20 -3.12 -8.46
C THR A 317 9.00 -1.89 -8.07
N ALA A 318 9.48 -1.81 -6.85
CA ALA A 318 10.44 -0.80 -6.42
C ALA A 318 11.86 -1.26 -6.77
N PHE A 319 12.74 -0.37 -7.23
CA PHE A 319 14.13 -0.72 -7.49
C PHE A 319 15.11 0.43 -7.21
N ASN A 320 16.38 0.06 -7.05
CA ASN A 320 17.51 0.97 -6.91
C ASN A 320 18.71 0.43 -7.70
N SER A 321 19.90 1.02 -7.52
CA SER A 321 21.14 0.57 -8.19
C SER A 321 21.58 -0.85 -7.85
N ASN A 322 21.07 -1.44 -6.76
CA ASN A 322 21.42 -2.80 -6.32
C ASN A 322 20.45 -3.86 -6.87
N GLY A 323 19.32 -3.44 -7.44
CA GLY A 323 18.38 -4.34 -8.08
C GLY A 323 16.91 -4.02 -7.81
N GLU A 324 16.06 -4.93 -8.25
CA GLU A 324 14.61 -4.89 -8.06
C GLU A 324 14.21 -5.62 -6.78
N GLY A 325 13.27 -5.02 -6.04
CA GLY A 325 12.55 -5.69 -4.96
C GLY A 325 11.49 -6.64 -5.49
N ALA A 326 10.71 -7.20 -4.59
CA ALA A 326 9.57 -8.04 -4.98
C ALA A 326 8.45 -7.18 -5.60
N PRO A 327 7.78 -7.65 -6.67
CA PRO A 327 6.62 -6.99 -7.24
C PRO A 327 5.38 -7.14 -6.35
N VAL A 328 4.47 -6.17 -6.42
CA VAL A 328 3.08 -6.33 -6.02
C VAL A 328 2.23 -6.37 -7.28
N THR A 329 1.28 -7.30 -7.35
CA THR A 329 0.49 -7.56 -8.55
C THR A 329 -1.01 -7.43 -8.28
N THR A 330 -1.76 -7.03 -9.29
CA THR A 330 -3.23 -7.04 -9.30
C THR A 330 -3.74 -7.39 -10.69
N VAL A 331 -4.95 -7.93 -10.76
CA VAL A 331 -5.65 -8.14 -12.03
C VAL A 331 -6.81 -7.16 -12.11
N THR A 332 -6.92 -6.45 -13.22
CA THR A 332 -7.96 -5.46 -13.46
C THR A 332 -8.34 -5.41 -14.95
N THR A 333 -9.52 -4.90 -15.25
CA THR A 333 -10.07 -4.90 -16.62
C THR A 333 -10.45 -3.48 -17.00
N PRO A 334 -9.87 -2.86 -18.05
CA PRO A 334 -10.33 -1.57 -18.53
C PRO A 334 -11.80 -1.65 -18.94
N ALA A 335 -12.57 -0.64 -18.59
CA ALA A 335 -14.01 -0.60 -18.91
C ALA A 335 -14.42 0.80 -19.37
N ALA A 336 -15.40 0.88 -20.24
CA ALA A 336 -15.96 2.15 -20.69
C ALA A 336 -16.43 2.97 -19.47
N ASN A 337 -15.98 4.22 -19.40
CA ASN A 337 -16.36 5.10 -18.31
C ASN A 337 -17.64 5.86 -18.66
N PRO A 338 -18.67 5.81 -17.82
CA PRO A 338 -19.87 6.62 -18.04
C PRO A 338 -19.63 8.12 -17.88
N VAL A 339 -18.49 8.56 -17.32
CA VAL A 339 -18.13 9.98 -17.22
C VAL A 339 -17.43 10.44 -18.49
N THR A 340 -18.07 11.30 -19.28
CA THR A 340 -17.57 11.75 -20.58
C THR A 340 -16.80 13.09 -20.54
N ALA A 341 -16.99 13.86 -19.48
CA ALA A 341 -16.25 15.10 -19.26
C ALA A 341 -16.09 15.34 -17.77
N GLN A 342 -14.96 15.92 -17.38
CA GLN A 342 -14.68 16.29 -16.00
C GLN A 342 -13.80 17.53 -15.95
N GLU A 343 -14.16 18.46 -15.07
CA GLU A 343 -13.39 19.67 -14.76
C GLU A 343 -13.35 19.89 -13.25
N ALA A 344 -12.35 20.59 -12.75
CA ALA A 344 -12.29 21.04 -11.37
C ALA A 344 -11.67 22.42 -11.25
N VAL A 345 -12.17 23.22 -10.30
CA VAL A 345 -11.67 24.56 -10.03
C VAL A 345 -11.68 24.84 -8.53
N TRP A 346 -10.78 25.69 -8.06
CA TRP A 346 -10.87 26.25 -6.72
C TRP A 346 -12.04 27.25 -6.66
N SER A 347 -13.01 27.01 -5.78
CA SER A 347 -14.23 27.82 -5.65
C SER A 347 -14.24 28.74 -4.44
N ALA A 348 -13.59 28.37 -3.33
CA ALA A 348 -13.46 29.18 -2.12
C ALA A 348 -12.28 28.71 -1.25
N TYR A 349 -12.06 29.38 -0.12
CA TYR A 349 -11.05 28.95 0.86
C TYR A 349 -11.31 27.51 1.32
N ARG A 350 -10.35 26.62 1.11
CA ARG A 350 -10.44 25.17 1.39
C ARG A 350 -11.64 24.50 0.70
N GLN A 351 -12.03 24.99 -0.47
CA GLN A 351 -13.13 24.43 -1.24
C GLN A 351 -12.77 24.37 -2.73
N ALA A 352 -12.92 23.21 -3.34
CA ALA A 352 -12.90 23.00 -4.77
C ALA A 352 -14.31 22.65 -5.26
N THR A 353 -14.58 22.88 -6.54
CA THR A 353 -15.79 22.41 -7.21
C THR A 353 -15.36 21.58 -8.40
N THR A 354 -15.90 20.35 -8.51
CA THR A 354 -15.76 19.54 -9.72
C THR A 354 -17.09 19.50 -10.46
N THR A 355 -17.01 19.60 -11.78
CA THR A 355 -18.13 19.43 -12.71
C THR A 355 -17.83 18.24 -13.61
N PHE A 356 -18.78 17.33 -13.80
CA PHE A 356 -18.64 16.22 -14.71
C PHE A 356 -19.94 15.90 -15.43
N VAL A 357 -19.85 15.20 -16.55
CA VAL A 357 -21.00 14.80 -17.37
C VAL A 357 -21.08 13.28 -17.39
N LEU A 358 -22.22 12.74 -16.96
CA LEU A 358 -22.56 11.34 -17.14
C LEU A 358 -23.09 11.11 -18.55
N ALA A 359 -22.59 10.08 -19.23
CA ALA A 359 -23.15 9.60 -20.49
C ALA A 359 -24.57 9.03 -20.28
N PRO A 360 -25.41 8.92 -21.31
CA PRO A 360 -26.67 8.20 -21.24
C PRO A 360 -26.47 6.77 -20.72
N HIS A 361 -27.31 6.30 -19.81
CA HIS A 361 -27.22 4.98 -19.18
C HIS A 361 -28.61 4.38 -18.94
N LEU A 362 -28.72 3.05 -19.11
CA LEU A 362 -30.01 2.34 -19.09
C LEU A 362 -30.47 1.95 -17.68
N GLY A 363 -29.61 1.96 -16.69
CA GLY A 363 -29.92 1.62 -15.29
C GLY A 363 -29.45 2.70 -14.33
N ASP A 364 -29.89 2.62 -13.08
CA ASP A 364 -29.41 3.51 -12.03
C ASP A 364 -27.89 3.37 -11.87
N LEU A 365 -27.19 4.50 -11.89
CA LEU A 365 -25.76 4.58 -11.72
C LEU A 365 -25.45 5.29 -10.39
N GLN A 366 -24.61 4.69 -9.58
CA GLN A 366 -24.08 5.38 -8.39
C GLN A 366 -22.76 6.05 -8.71
N TRP A 367 -22.54 7.21 -8.12
CA TRP A 367 -21.30 7.96 -8.28
C TRP A 367 -20.86 8.64 -6.98
N ARG A 368 -19.58 8.91 -6.87
CA ARG A 368 -19.00 9.74 -5.81
C ARG A 368 -17.78 10.48 -6.33
N VAL A 369 -17.41 11.57 -5.64
CA VAL A 369 -16.15 12.26 -5.87
C VAL A 369 -15.13 11.78 -4.86
N GLU A 370 -13.98 11.35 -5.33
CA GLU A 370 -12.82 11.04 -4.51
C GLU A 370 -11.80 12.16 -4.65
N TYR A 371 -11.27 12.63 -3.53
CA TYR A 371 -10.36 13.77 -3.50
C TYR A 371 -9.31 13.61 -2.40
N GLY A 372 -8.10 14.05 -2.65
CA GLY A 372 -7.02 13.90 -1.68
C GLY A 372 -5.70 14.48 -2.14
N VAL A 373 -4.69 14.26 -1.31
CA VAL A 373 -3.30 14.67 -1.53
C VAL A 373 -2.41 13.45 -1.32
N ASN A 374 -1.42 13.26 -2.21
CA ASN A 374 -0.46 12.16 -2.12
C ASN A 374 -1.13 10.78 -1.91
N LEU A 375 -2.19 10.48 -2.68
CA LEU A 375 -2.95 9.22 -2.68
C LEU A 375 -3.71 8.90 -1.36
N ARG A 376 -3.84 9.86 -0.46
CA ARG A 376 -4.76 9.75 0.67
C ARG A 376 -6.08 10.38 0.27
N PHE A 377 -7.01 9.56 -0.19
CA PHE A 377 -8.31 10.02 -0.67
C PHE A 377 -9.37 9.97 0.43
N SER A 378 -10.13 11.06 0.52
CA SER A 378 -11.47 11.10 1.09
C SER A 378 -12.48 10.97 -0.04
N ALA A 379 -13.72 10.60 0.27
CA ALA A 379 -14.78 10.49 -0.73
C ALA A 379 -16.05 11.17 -0.22
N THR A 380 -16.83 11.72 -1.16
CA THR A 380 -18.22 12.08 -0.86
C THR A 380 -19.06 10.82 -0.64
N PRO A 381 -20.20 10.90 0.05
CA PRO A 381 -21.16 9.81 0.05
C PRO A 381 -21.55 9.44 -1.40
N TRP A 382 -21.89 8.17 -1.60
CA TRP A 382 -22.46 7.72 -2.86
C TRP A 382 -23.76 8.45 -3.17
N GLN A 383 -23.92 8.88 -4.41
CA GLN A 383 -25.13 9.50 -4.97
C GLN A 383 -25.67 8.61 -6.08
N THR A 384 -26.97 8.62 -6.29
CA THR A 384 -27.61 7.86 -7.37
C THR A 384 -28.03 8.81 -8.48
N ALA A 385 -27.61 8.52 -9.72
CA ALA A 385 -28.14 9.09 -10.94
C ALA A 385 -29.13 8.06 -11.53
N PRO A 386 -30.43 8.37 -11.62
CA PRO A 386 -31.39 7.46 -12.24
C PRO A 386 -31.10 7.31 -13.72
N ALA A 387 -31.57 6.19 -14.32
CA ALA A 387 -31.43 5.93 -15.75
C ALA A 387 -31.80 7.16 -16.60
N SER A 388 -30.93 7.55 -17.52
CA SER A 388 -31.10 8.72 -18.35
C SER A 388 -30.75 8.46 -19.82
N ALA A 389 -31.62 8.87 -20.74
CA ALA A 389 -31.39 8.80 -22.19
C ALA A 389 -30.55 9.98 -22.72
N THR A 390 -30.26 10.98 -21.88
CA THR A 390 -29.49 12.17 -22.25
C THR A 390 -28.31 12.36 -21.29
N PRO A 391 -27.20 12.98 -21.75
CA PRO A 391 -26.10 13.33 -20.85
C PRO A 391 -26.56 14.23 -19.70
N GLU A 392 -26.07 13.98 -18.49
CA GLU A 392 -26.37 14.75 -17.29
C GLU A 392 -25.12 15.45 -16.77
N ALA A 393 -25.18 16.77 -16.59
CA ALA A 393 -24.10 17.55 -16.01
C ALA A 393 -24.29 17.66 -14.48
N ILE A 394 -23.30 17.25 -13.72
CA ILE A 394 -23.32 17.24 -12.25
C ILE A 394 -22.24 18.16 -11.72
N VAL A 395 -22.59 19.03 -10.74
CA VAL A 395 -21.68 19.97 -10.08
C VAL A 395 -21.59 19.61 -8.60
N VAL A 396 -20.38 19.31 -8.12
CA VAL A 396 -20.14 18.87 -6.75
C VAL A 396 -19.15 19.79 -6.04
N PRO A 397 -19.55 20.49 -4.98
CA PRO A 397 -18.63 21.19 -4.11
C PRO A 397 -17.91 20.21 -3.18
N VAL A 398 -16.59 20.33 -3.09
CA VAL A 398 -15.73 19.54 -2.20
C VAL A 398 -15.11 20.48 -1.17
N ALA A 399 -15.54 20.40 0.08
CA ALA A 399 -15.12 21.28 1.17
C ALA A 399 -14.10 20.62 2.10
N GLY A 400 -13.39 21.45 2.88
CA GLY A 400 -12.44 20.97 3.89
C GLY A 400 -11.11 20.47 3.33
N VAL A 401 -10.84 20.71 2.04
CA VAL A 401 -9.59 20.27 1.38
C VAL A 401 -8.36 21.04 1.90
N THR A 402 -7.20 20.42 1.86
CA THR A 402 -5.91 21.06 2.16
C THR A 402 -5.52 22.00 1.01
N ILE A 403 -4.79 23.08 1.34
CA ILE A 403 -4.41 24.13 0.37
C ILE A 403 -2.90 24.30 0.21
N ASP A 404 -2.13 23.55 0.94
CA ASP A 404 -0.66 23.56 0.96
C ASP A 404 -0.02 22.53 0.00
N HIS A 405 -0.87 21.73 -0.65
CA HIS A 405 -0.46 20.73 -1.64
C HIS A 405 -1.41 20.74 -2.83
N ASP A 406 -0.97 20.17 -3.95
CA ASP A 406 -1.82 19.93 -5.11
C ASP A 406 -2.93 18.95 -4.76
N LEU A 407 -4.16 19.30 -5.08
CA LEU A 407 -5.33 18.46 -4.85
C LEU A 407 -5.60 17.60 -6.08
N GLN A 408 -5.78 16.30 -5.84
CA GLN A 408 -6.21 15.34 -6.86
C GLN A 408 -7.68 15.03 -6.67
N LEU A 409 -8.45 14.99 -7.76
CA LEU A 409 -9.86 14.64 -7.78
C LEU A 409 -10.14 13.64 -8.89
N ARG A 410 -11.05 12.69 -8.63
CA ARG A 410 -11.60 11.80 -9.64
C ARG A 410 -13.06 11.47 -9.34
N ILE A 411 -13.80 11.06 -10.34
CA ILE A 411 -15.16 10.57 -10.21
C ILE A 411 -15.12 9.04 -10.26
N THR A 412 -15.72 8.40 -9.30
CA THR A 412 -15.91 6.94 -9.31
C THR A 412 -17.39 6.66 -9.47
N THR A 413 -17.74 5.82 -10.44
CA THR A 413 -19.09 5.33 -10.72
C THR A 413 -19.15 3.83 -10.45
N THR A 414 -20.34 3.32 -10.12
CA THR A 414 -20.58 1.88 -9.98
C THR A 414 -22.01 1.52 -10.41
N ASP A 415 -22.15 0.34 -11.01
CA ASP A 415 -23.43 -0.31 -11.28
C ASP A 415 -23.82 -1.32 -10.17
N GLY A 416 -23.06 -1.32 -9.05
CA GLY A 416 -23.21 -2.27 -7.95
C GLY A 416 -22.31 -3.51 -8.06
N THR A 417 -21.66 -3.73 -9.22
CA THR A 417 -20.73 -4.85 -9.46
C THR A 417 -19.32 -4.37 -9.75
N THR A 418 -19.17 -3.31 -10.53
CA THR A 418 -17.89 -2.78 -10.97
C THR A 418 -17.76 -1.29 -10.65
N ASN A 419 -16.62 -0.91 -10.07
CA ASN A 419 -16.27 0.49 -9.88
C ASN A 419 -15.39 0.95 -11.04
N ILE A 420 -15.78 2.05 -11.68
CA ILE A 420 -15.04 2.67 -12.78
C ILE A 420 -14.71 4.11 -12.35
N SER A 421 -13.47 4.51 -12.49
CA SER A 421 -13.04 5.86 -12.12
C SER A 421 -12.51 6.65 -13.32
N THR A 422 -12.67 7.97 -13.28
CA THR A 422 -12.00 8.87 -14.22
C THR A 422 -10.50 8.94 -13.90
N ASN A 423 -9.71 9.42 -14.85
CA ASN A 423 -8.36 9.88 -14.56
C ASN A 423 -8.39 11.02 -13.52
N HIS A 424 -7.30 11.18 -12.77
CA HIS A 424 -7.21 12.27 -11.80
C HIS A 424 -7.14 13.63 -12.50
N ILE A 425 -7.92 14.59 -12.00
CA ILE A 425 -7.67 16.01 -12.26
C ILE A 425 -6.84 16.55 -11.11
N GLN A 426 -5.72 17.17 -11.45
CA GLN A 426 -4.85 17.83 -10.48
C GLN A 426 -5.12 19.33 -10.46
N LEU A 427 -5.46 19.86 -9.28
CA LEU A 427 -5.51 21.29 -9.01
C LEU A 427 -4.25 21.70 -8.27
N THR A 428 -3.44 22.54 -8.88
CA THR A 428 -2.24 23.11 -8.24
C THR A 428 -2.63 23.83 -6.94
N ALA A 429 -1.78 23.71 -5.92
CA ALA A 429 -1.98 24.37 -4.62
C ALA A 429 -2.32 25.85 -4.79
N PRO A 430 -3.42 26.34 -4.19
CA PRO A 430 -3.89 27.69 -4.47
C PRO A 430 -2.99 28.72 -3.77
N GLN A 431 -2.64 29.77 -4.50
CA GLN A 431 -1.84 30.87 -3.96
C GLN A 431 -2.70 31.78 -3.07
N PRO A 432 -2.19 32.19 -1.88
CA PRO A 432 -2.90 33.08 -1.00
C PRO A 432 -3.10 34.48 -1.64
N PRO A 433 -4.12 35.22 -1.20
CA PRO A 433 -4.27 36.61 -1.62
C PRO A 433 -3.05 37.43 -1.19
N VAL A 434 -2.45 38.16 -2.13
CA VAL A 434 -1.34 39.11 -1.88
C VAL A 434 -1.73 40.48 -2.36
N ALA A 435 -1.63 41.47 -1.49
CA ALA A 435 -1.93 42.86 -1.89
C ALA A 435 -0.86 43.36 -2.87
N THR A 436 -1.30 43.78 -4.06
CA THR A 436 -0.46 44.48 -5.06
C THR A 436 -0.62 46.00 -5.02
N SER A 437 -1.64 46.47 -4.33
CA SER A 437 -1.75 47.85 -3.87
C SER A 437 -2.55 47.91 -2.57
N ASP A 438 -2.23 48.88 -1.71
CA ASP A 438 -2.84 49.00 -0.39
C ASP A 438 -4.31 49.42 -0.44
N ALA A 439 -5.08 48.94 0.54
CA ALA A 439 -6.39 49.46 0.85
C ALA A 439 -6.29 50.90 1.35
N ARG A 440 -7.25 51.75 1.00
CA ARG A 440 -7.23 53.18 1.31
C ARG A 440 -8.59 53.68 1.80
N VAL A 441 -8.54 54.64 2.72
CA VAL A 441 -9.71 55.46 3.08
C VAL A 441 -9.59 56.83 2.42
N SER A 442 -10.62 57.25 1.72
CA SER A 442 -10.75 58.55 1.10
C SER A 442 -12.07 59.20 1.49
N GLY A 443 -12.21 60.50 1.25
CA GLY A 443 -13.44 61.24 1.54
C GLY A 443 -13.28 62.30 2.63
N LEU A 444 -14.39 62.94 3.03
CA LEU A 444 -14.42 64.03 4.00
C LEU A 444 -14.37 63.47 5.44
N ALA A 445 -13.28 63.78 6.16
CA ALA A 445 -13.02 63.28 7.52
C ALA A 445 -13.53 64.27 8.59
N ALA A 446 -14.79 64.70 8.48
CA ALA A 446 -15.48 65.57 9.43
C ALA A 446 -16.88 65.00 9.73
N VAL A 447 -17.44 65.32 10.88
CA VAL A 447 -18.81 64.88 11.26
C VAL A 447 -19.81 65.23 10.14
N GLY A 448 -20.63 64.25 9.74
CA GLY A 448 -21.55 64.32 8.61
C GLY A 448 -20.91 63.99 7.25
N GLY A 449 -19.57 63.97 7.17
CA GLY A 449 -18.85 63.61 5.97
C GLY A 449 -18.90 62.11 5.68
N THR A 450 -18.68 61.71 4.43
CA THR A 450 -18.66 60.30 4.03
C THR A 450 -17.23 59.88 3.70
N LEU A 451 -16.78 58.84 4.34
CA LEU A 451 -15.54 58.12 4.04
C LEU A 451 -15.83 56.90 3.19
N ARG A 452 -14.91 56.56 2.27
CA ARG A 452 -14.96 55.41 1.40
C ARG A 452 -13.74 54.53 1.63
N CYS A 453 -13.94 53.23 1.84
CA CYS A 453 -12.91 52.24 1.96
C CYS A 453 -12.71 51.49 0.62
N ALA A 454 -11.60 51.76 -0.05
CA ALA A 454 -11.20 51.03 -1.25
C ALA A 454 -10.37 49.79 -0.87
N LEU A 455 -10.59 48.66 -1.54
CA LEU A 455 -10.00 47.37 -1.23
C LEU A 455 -8.50 47.25 -1.59
N GLY A 456 -7.98 48.14 -2.44
CA GLY A 456 -6.69 47.88 -3.10
C GLY A 456 -6.80 46.87 -4.24
N ARG A 457 -5.64 46.38 -4.72
CA ARG A 457 -5.56 45.35 -5.75
C ARG A 457 -4.90 44.12 -5.16
N TRP A 458 -5.29 42.94 -5.64
CA TRP A 458 -4.88 41.66 -5.09
C TRP A 458 -4.52 40.68 -6.20
N SER A 459 -3.47 39.90 -5.98
CA SER A 459 -3.05 38.72 -6.76
C SER A 459 -3.23 37.46 -5.94
N GLY A 460 -3.12 36.30 -6.58
CA GLY A 460 -3.33 34.99 -6.00
C GLY A 460 -4.43 34.22 -6.74
N THR A 461 -4.75 33.02 -6.24
CA THR A 461 -5.78 32.16 -6.86
C THR A 461 -7.19 32.73 -6.62
N ARG A 462 -7.93 32.95 -7.67
CA ARG A 462 -9.32 33.44 -7.62
C ARG A 462 -10.33 32.29 -7.48
N PRO A 463 -11.60 32.55 -7.06
CA PRO A 463 -12.20 33.90 -6.83
C PRO A 463 -11.83 34.47 -5.47
N PHE A 464 -11.95 35.81 -5.35
CA PHE A 464 -11.82 36.53 -4.08
C PHE A 464 -13.17 37.01 -3.57
N VAL A 465 -13.41 36.83 -2.28
CA VAL A 465 -14.50 37.44 -1.52
C VAL A 465 -13.92 38.52 -0.62
N ALA A 466 -14.48 39.69 -0.66
CA ALA A 466 -14.03 40.84 0.12
C ALA A 466 -15.05 41.25 1.17
N SER A 467 -14.62 41.51 2.39
CA SER A 467 -15.40 42.11 3.44
C SER A 467 -14.67 43.30 4.06
N ARG A 468 -15.41 44.18 4.73
CA ARG A 468 -14.88 45.38 5.38
C ARG A 468 -15.44 45.54 6.77
N ILE A 469 -14.67 46.16 7.63
CA ILE A 469 -15.11 46.58 8.98
C ILE A 469 -14.47 47.95 9.26
N TRP A 470 -15.29 48.90 9.65
CA TRP A 470 -14.79 50.17 10.13
C TRP A 470 -14.41 50.12 11.61
N LEU A 471 -13.30 50.76 11.94
CA LEU A 471 -12.73 50.78 13.28
C LEU A 471 -12.56 52.24 13.74
N ARG A 472 -12.96 52.53 14.98
CA ARG A 472 -12.77 53.82 15.66
C ARG A 472 -11.72 53.60 16.76
N GLY A 473 -10.61 54.32 16.73
CA GLY A 473 -9.52 54.11 17.70
C GLY A 473 -9.06 52.66 17.80
N GLY A 474 -9.08 51.91 16.70
CA GLY A 474 -8.74 50.48 16.63
C GLY A 474 -9.86 49.51 17.06
N ARG A 475 -10.99 49.97 17.56
CA ARG A 475 -12.15 49.16 18.00
C ARG A 475 -13.22 49.10 16.91
N LYS A 476 -13.83 47.94 16.74
CA LYS A 476 -14.91 47.74 15.74
C LYS A 476 -16.09 48.68 15.99
N VAL A 477 -16.54 49.37 14.94
CA VAL A 477 -17.78 50.10 14.94
C VAL A 477 -18.93 49.12 14.63
N PRO A 478 -19.89 48.91 15.55
CA PRO A 478 -20.97 47.94 15.34
C PRO A 478 -21.78 48.28 14.08
N GLY A 479 -22.02 47.23 13.23
CA GLY A 479 -22.79 47.35 12.00
C GLY A 479 -22.13 48.13 10.86
N ALA A 480 -20.91 48.67 11.02
CA ALA A 480 -20.22 49.43 9.98
C ALA A 480 -19.38 48.48 9.12
N VAL A 481 -20.00 47.85 8.10
CA VAL A 481 -19.42 46.86 7.18
C VAL A 481 -19.47 47.31 5.72
N ASP A 482 -20.13 48.42 5.43
CA ASP A 482 -20.30 48.91 4.08
C ASP A 482 -19.02 49.54 3.50
N PRO A 483 -18.91 49.64 2.16
CA PRO A 483 -17.80 50.34 1.49
C PRO A 483 -17.66 51.80 1.90
N THR A 484 -18.74 52.40 2.36
CA THR A 484 -18.80 53.79 2.81
C THR A 484 -19.20 53.87 4.27
N TYR A 485 -18.75 54.92 4.93
CA TYR A 485 -19.09 55.21 6.33
C TYR A 485 -19.36 56.69 6.50
N VAL A 486 -20.54 57.04 7.01
CA VAL A 486 -20.86 58.43 7.38
C VAL A 486 -20.29 58.70 8.77
N VAL A 487 -19.42 59.68 8.85
CA VAL A 487 -18.77 60.08 10.11
C VAL A 487 -19.80 60.63 11.08
N ARG A 488 -19.87 60.05 12.26
CA ARG A 488 -20.84 60.38 13.32
C ARG A 488 -20.22 61.33 14.33
N SER A 489 -21.03 62.03 15.10
CA SER A 489 -20.57 62.87 16.22
C SER A 489 -19.70 62.12 17.22
N ALA A 490 -19.99 60.85 17.44
CA ALA A 490 -19.19 59.97 18.30
C ALA A 490 -17.77 59.68 17.76
N ASP A 491 -17.47 60.02 16.50
CA ASP A 491 -16.15 59.82 15.88
C ASP A 491 -15.25 61.04 16.03
N SER A 492 -15.81 62.21 16.44
CA SER A 492 -15.10 63.47 16.62
C SER A 492 -13.89 63.27 17.57
N GLY A 493 -12.74 63.82 17.20
CA GLY A 493 -11.49 63.70 17.95
C GLY A 493 -10.85 62.31 17.95
N SER A 494 -11.43 61.35 17.26
CA SER A 494 -10.87 60.00 17.15
C SER A 494 -10.26 59.72 15.77
N THR A 495 -9.70 58.52 15.59
CA THR A 495 -9.20 58.06 14.28
C THR A 495 -10.12 56.98 13.73
N LEU A 496 -10.39 57.01 12.44
CA LEU A 496 -11.09 55.99 11.71
C LEU A 496 -10.12 55.23 10.78
N THR A 497 -10.23 53.92 10.78
CA THR A 497 -9.56 53.01 9.86
C THR A 497 -10.56 52.00 9.28
N CYS A 498 -10.26 51.43 8.15
CA CYS A 498 -11.04 50.35 7.56
C CYS A 498 -10.15 49.08 7.54
N ARG A 499 -10.62 48.00 8.12
CA ARG A 499 -10.00 46.68 7.94
C ARG A 499 -10.70 45.99 6.77
N VAL A 500 -9.89 45.65 5.78
CA VAL A 500 -10.29 44.85 4.62
C VAL A 500 -9.87 43.42 4.86
N THR A 501 -10.78 42.47 4.67
CA THR A 501 -10.50 41.04 4.67
C THR A 501 -10.74 40.51 3.27
N ILE A 502 -9.72 39.90 2.68
CA ILE A 502 -9.82 39.18 1.39
C ILE A 502 -9.67 37.73 1.67
N SER A 503 -10.66 36.96 1.26
CA SER A 503 -10.66 35.50 1.30
C SER A 503 -10.60 34.95 -0.12
N GLY A 504 -9.70 34.03 -0.38
CA GLY A 504 -9.59 33.30 -1.64
C GLY A 504 -9.26 31.83 -1.36
N PRO A 505 -9.20 30.98 -2.38
CA PRO A 505 -8.90 29.56 -2.21
C PRO A 505 -7.62 29.28 -1.40
N GLY A 506 -6.56 30.06 -1.62
CA GLY A 506 -5.27 29.90 -0.95
C GLY A 506 -5.15 30.54 0.44
N GLY A 507 -6.19 31.20 0.97
CA GLY A 507 -6.11 31.76 2.32
C GLY A 507 -6.98 33.00 2.56
N ILE A 508 -6.81 33.56 3.75
CA ILE A 508 -7.51 34.77 4.21
C ILE A 508 -6.46 35.76 4.67
N VAL A 509 -6.52 36.97 4.14
CA VAL A 509 -5.60 38.06 4.47
C VAL A 509 -6.35 39.27 4.93
N ASN A 510 -5.87 39.91 5.99
CA ASN A 510 -6.41 41.18 6.52
C ASN A 510 -5.42 42.33 6.25
N GLN A 511 -5.94 43.43 5.77
CA GLN A 511 -5.19 44.68 5.65
C GLN A 511 -5.99 45.81 6.32
N THR A 512 -5.32 46.59 7.15
CA THR A 512 -5.94 47.77 7.77
C THR A 512 -5.37 49.03 7.11
N THR A 513 -6.25 49.94 6.69
CA THR A 513 -5.85 51.19 6.08
C THR A 513 -5.11 52.11 7.06
N PRO A 514 -4.29 53.04 6.58
CA PRO A 514 -3.81 54.15 7.42
C PRO A 514 -4.95 54.87 8.14
N ALA A 515 -4.65 55.38 9.34
CA ALA A 515 -5.63 56.08 10.17
C ALA A 515 -5.98 57.46 9.58
N ARG A 516 -7.28 57.78 9.59
CA ARG A 516 -7.79 59.10 9.23
C ARG A 516 -8.26 59.77 10.52
N ALA A 517 -7.60 60.87 10.91
CA ALA A 517 -8.04 61.69 12.03
C ALA A 517 -9.35 62.40 11.67
N ILE A 518 -10.29 62.39 12.58
CA ILE A 518 -11.58 63.10 12.44
C ILE A 518 -11.48 64.39 13.25
N GLY A 519 -11.71 65.48 12.56
CA GLY A 519 -11.75 66.78 13.18
C GLY A 519 -12.83 66.90 14.25
N PRO A 520 -12.73 67.91 15.12
CA PRO A 520 -13.72 68.18 16.13
C PRO A 520 -15.11 68.52 15.57
#